data_2a32635b0e740610143e8c57b93e454c
#
_entry.id   2a32635b0e740610143e8c57b93e454c
#
_cell.length_a   1.000
_cell.length_b   1.000
_cell.length_c   1.000
_cell.angle_alpha   90.00
_cell.angle_beta   90.00
_cell.angle_gamma   90.00
#
_symmetry.space_group_name_H-M   'P 1'
#
loop_
_entity.id
_entity.type
_entity.pdbx_description
1 polymer ?
#
loop_
_entity_poly.entity_id
_entity_poly.type
_entity_poly.pdbx_seq_one_letter_code
_entity_poly.pdbx_strand_id
1 'polypeptide(L)'
;MRLRPLAALSVAAVSALLLAGCAGSGDTTATPEATATVAADLCSSAAPTGAASEGITVSGEVGSSPTVEITTPIDSTDLTLERTITVEGTGDALVAGDFVNYAITVVSGTTGEVLDQAGYEAGDLLPEQISPENGGQLFGCATVGSRLTIAGATSDETTPIVVYVIDVLGVTPTAAWGEPQAPVDGMPTVTLADDGTPSITIDTSATPPTETEVATLKKGDGYTVASGDTVLIQYRGARWSTGELFDGGDTWDGGSPYSAATTGFVAGFQKALAGQTGGSQGLVVITPADG
;
A
#
# COMPACT_ATOMS: atom_id res chain seq x y z
N MET A 1 -0.38 -49.86 10.96
CA MET A 1 -0.97 -49.76 12.34
C MET A 1 -2.07 -48.71 12.33
N ARG A 2 -3.24 -49.19 12.53
CA ARG A 2 -4.54 -48.63 12.96
C ARG A 2 -4.75 -47.11 12.96
N LEU A 3 -5.54 -46.64 11.98
CA LEU A 3 -6.33 -45.39 11.95
C LEU A 3 -7.43 -45.44 13.00
N ARG A 4 -7.63 -44.32 13.68
CA ARG A 4 -8.86 -44.07 14.44
C ARG A 4 -9.47 -42.72 13.98
N PRO A 5 -10.79 -42.69 13.67
CA PRO A 5 -11.49 -41.45 13.30
C PRO A 5 -11.98 -40.74 14.53
N LEU A 6 -11.88 -39.39 14.54
CA LEU A 6 -12.54 -38.55 15.53
C LEU A 6 -13.70 -37.80 14.87
N ALA A 7 -14.82 -37.92 15.53
CA ALA A 7 -16.14 -37.51 15.09
C ALA A 7 -16.31 -35.98 15.06
N ALA A 8 -17.07 -35.53 14.06
CA ALA A 8 -17.60 -34.18 13.95
C ALA A 8 -18.74 -33.98 14.97
N LEU A 9 -18.67 -32.90 15.74
CA LEU A 9 -19.79 -32.36 16.49
C LEU A 9 -20.29 -31.09 15.80
N SER A 10 -21.44 -31.23 15.17
CA SER A 10 -22.24 -30.12 14.63
C SER A 10 -23.08 -29.51 15.72
N VAL A 11 -22.89 -28.22 16.03
CA VAL A 11 -23.82 -27.43 16.87
C VAL A 11 -24.66 -26.58 15.91
N ALA A 12 -25.94 -26.96 15.80
CA ALA A 12 -26.98 -26.16 15.17
C ALA A 12 -27.52 -25.13 16.16
N ALA A 13 -27.33 -23.85 15.88
CA ALA A 13 -27.99 -22.75 16.56
C ALA A 13 -29.26 -22.36 15.80
N VAL A 14 -30.41 -22.58 16.42
CA VAL A 14 -31.74 -22.19 15.95
C VAL A 14 -31.94 -20.72 16.29
N SER A 15 -32.11 -19.88 15.23
CA SER A 15 -32.56 -18.49 15.40
C SER A 15 -34.07 -18.41 15.14
N ALA A 16 -34.81 -18.09 16.20
CA ALA A 16 -36.26 -17.88 16.13
C ALA A 16 -36.60 -16.52 15.49
N LEU A 17 -37.41 -16.56 14.45
CA LEU A 17 -38.05 -15.41 13.82
C LEU A 17 -39.19 -14.88 14.71
N LEU A 18 -39.17 -13.60 15.01
CA LEU A 18 -40.36 -12.86 15.43
C LEU A 18 -40.81 -11.97 14.25
N LEU A 19 -41.81 -12.43 13.51
CA LEU A 19 -42.61 -11.60 12.64
C LEU A 19 -43.67 -10.88 13.46
N ALA A 20 -43.61 -9.56 13.49
CA ALA A 20 -44.77 -8.73 13.81
C ALA A 20 -45.08 -7.85 12.60
N GLY A 21 -46.15 -8.14 11.92
CA GLY A 21 -46.57 -7.41 10.77
C GLY A 21 -47.27 -6.08 11.12
N CYS A 22 -47.14 -5.10 10.22
CA CYS A 22 -48.13 -4.06 10.02
C CYS A 22 -48.15 -3.71 8.54
N ALA A 23 -49.34 -3.87 7.95
CA ALA A 23 -49.63 -3.53 6.57
C ALA A 23 -49.65 -2.00 6.40
N GLY A 24 -48.99 -1.51 5.37
CA GLY A 24 -49.08 -0.14 4.90
C GLY A 24 -48.51 -0.06 3.51
N SER A 25 -49.37 0.08 2.53
CA SER A 25 -49.05 0.23 1.10
C SER A 25 -48.27 1.52 0.84
N GLY A 26 -47.11 1.40 0.20
CA GLY A 26 -46.34 2.51 -0.34
C GLY A 26 -45.14 1.96 -1.09
N ASP A 27 -45.28 1.92 -2.42
CA ASP A 27 -44.20 1.60 -3.37
C ASP A 27 -43.09 2.64 -3.22
N THR A 28 -42.00 2.25 -2.59
CA THR A 28 -40.71 2.93 -2.76
C THR A 28 -39.66 1.84 -2.95
N THR A 29 -39.18 1.76 -4.18
CA THR A 29 -37.98 0.97 -4.54
C THR A 29 -36.84 1.46 -3.69
N ALA A 30 -36.53 0.74 -2.60
CA ALA A 30 -35.36 0.97 -1.85
C ALA A 30 -34.16 0.47 -2.67
N THR A 31 -33.42 1.39 -3.25
CA THR A 31 -32.05 1.15 -3.71
C THR A 31 -31.28 0.59 -2.52
N PRO A 32 -30.56 -0.55 -2.65
CA PRO A 32 -29.66 -0.99 -1.56
C PRO A 32 -28.61 0.10 -1.40
N GLU A 33 -28.68 0.80 -0.28
CA GLU A 33 -27.61 1.67 0.19
C GLU A 33 -26.39 0.79 0.36
N ALA A 34 -25.35 1.06 -0.44
CA ALA A 34 -24.07 0.40 -0.27
C ALA A 34 -23.61 0.66 1.18
N THR A 35 -23.55 -0.39 1.97
CA THR A 35 -23.00 -0.32 3.34
C THR A 35 -21.55 0.12 3.19
N ALA A 36 -21.27 1.40 3.42
CA ALA A 36 -19.91 1.89 3.50
C ALA A 36 -19.21 1.06 4.58
N THR A 37 -18.24 0.26 4.17
CA THR A 37 -17.37 -0.44 5.11
C THR A 37 -16.67 0.64 5.92
N VAL A 38 -16.99 0.74 7.20
CA VAL A 38 -16.34 1.69 8.11
C VAL A 38 -14.86 1.31 8.09
N ALA A 39 -14.01 2.23 7.64
CA ALA A 39 -12.57 2.04 7.67
C ALA A 39 -12.17 1.66 9.10
N ALA A 40 -11.38 0.59 9.24
CA ALA A 40 -10.96 0.11 10.55
C ALA A 40 -10.19 1.23 11.26
N ASP A 41 -10.51 1.46 12.53
CA ASP A 41 -9.87 2.50 13.33
C ASP A 41 -8.41 2.11 13.65
N LEU A 42 -7.47 2.71 12.92
CA LEU A 42 -6.04 2.54 13.16
C LEU A 42 -5.60 3.04 14.53
N CYS A 43 -6.32 4.00 15.10
CA CYS A 43 -5.98 4.54 16.42
C CYS A 43 -6.05 3.48 17.53
N SER A 44 -7.00 2.56 17.42
CA SER A 44 -7.16 1.50 18.42
C SER A 44 -6.03 0.46 18.39
N SER A 45 -5.28 0.38 17.29
CA SER A 45 -4.14 -0.53 17.13
C SER A 45 -2.78 0.11 17.43
N ALA A 46 -2.73 1.44 17.63
CA ALA A 46 -1.49 2.14 17.93
C ALA A 46 -0.82 1.59 19.19
N ALA A 47 0.50 1.40 19.16
CA ALA A 47 1.26 1.02 20.34
C ALA A 47 1.13 2.10 21.44
N PRO A 48 1.13 1.71 22.73
CA PRO A 48 1.03 2.66 23.82
C PRO A 48 2.27 3.56 23.89
N THR A 49 2.07 4.76 24.42
CA THR A 49 3.17 5.64 24.81
C THR A 49 3.82 5.13 26.09
N GLY A 50 5.13 5.27 26.21
CA GLY A 50 5.85 4.88 27.42
C GLY A 50 7.21 5.55 27.56
N ALA A 51 7.87 5.30 28.68
CA ALA A 51 9.11 5.99 29.06
C ALA A 51 10.25 5.80 28.05
N ALA A 52 10.32 4.64 27.40
CA ALA A 52 11.34 4.35 26.39
C ALA A 52 11.15 5.21 25.14
N SER A 53 9.94 5.31 24.62
CA SER A 53 9.64 6.13 23.43
C SER A 53 9.65 7.64 23.71
N GLU A 54 9.22 8.07 24.91
CA GLU A 54 9.25 9.48 25.34
C GLU A 54 10.69 9.99 25.63
N GLY A 55 11.58 9.09 26.03
CA GLY A 55 12.99 9.40 26.31
C GLY A 55 13.84 9.64 25.07
N ILE A 56 13.30 9.48 23.88
CA ILE A 56 14.02 9.67 22.62
C ILE A 56 13.88 11.15 22.18
N THR A 57 15.02 11.82 22.06
CA THR A 57 15.05 13.20 21.54
C THR A 57 15.46 13.20 20.08
N VAL A 58 14.66 13.84 19.23
CA VAL A 58 14.92 13.91 17.80
C VAL A 58 14.95 15.36 17.35
N SER A 59 15.97 15.74 16.59
CA SER A 59 16.12 17.06 16.00
C SER A 59 16.29 16.99 14.49
N GLY A 60 15.98 18.09 13.80
CA GLY A 60 15.90 18.19 12.35
C GLY A 60 14.45 18.29 11.87
N GLU A 61 14.27 18.75 10.64
CA GLU A 61 12.94 18.87 10.02
C GLU A 61 12.37 17.50 9.65
N VAL A 62 11.03 17.35 9.70
CA VAL A 62 10.34 16.15 9.20
C VAL A 62 10.64 15.99 7.71
N GLY A 63 10.96 14.77 7.29
CA GLY A 63 11.37 14.46 5.92
C GLY A 63 12.85 14.67 5.63
N SER A 64 13.63 15.06 6.63
CA SER A 64 15.09 15.12 6.53
C SER A 64 15.74 14.18 7.53
N SER A 65 16.88 13.58 7.16
CA SER A 65 17.63 12.67 8.05
C SER A 65 17.87 13.32 9.42
N PRO A 66 17.31 12.77 10.50
CA PRO A 66 17.33 13.39 11.82
C PRO A 66 18.62 13.11 12.58
N THR A 67 18.88 13.95 13.58
CA THR A 67 19.79 13.58 14.66
C THR A 67 18.97 12.99 15.81
N VAL A 68 19.34 11.81 16.26
CA VAL A 68 18.65 11.08 17.32
C VAL A 68 19.56 10.99 18.56
N GLU A 69 19.04 11.42 19.70
CA GLU A 69 19.72 11.34 20.99
C GLU A 69 18.88 10.48 21.94
N ILE A 70 19.49 9.44 22.50
CA ILE A 70 18.87 8.55 23.46
C ILE A 70 19.80 8.34 24.66
N THR A 71 19.19 8.16 25.84
CA THR A 71 19.96 7.71 27.02
C THR A 71 20.17 6.20 26.90
N THR A 72 21.41 5.78 26.69
CA THR A 72 21.75 4.36 26.48
C THR A 72 22.36 3.70 27.72
N PRO A 73 22.12 2.40 27.94
CA PRO A 73 21.10 1.61 27.23
C PRO A 73 19.69 2.00 27.64
N ILE A 74 18.73 1.86 26.73
CA ILE A 74 17.31 1.95 27.09
C ILE A 74 16.98 0.78 28.02
N ASP A 75 16.16 1.03 29.06
CA ASP A 75 15.67 -0.03 29.95
C ASP A 75 14.75 -0.96 29.16
N SER A 76 15.13 -2.24 29.10
CA SER A 76 14.36 -3.27 28.40
C SER A 76 13.39 -4.02 29.31
N THR A 77 13.31 -3.66 30.60
CA THR A 77 12.43 -4.32 31.56
C THR A 77 10.98 -4.11 31.13
N ASP A 78 10.30 -5.19 30.78
CA ASP A 78 8.91 -5.21 30.32
C ASP A 78 8.65 -4.44 29.00
N LEU A 79 9.70 -3.98 28.31
CA LEU A 79 9.57 -3.31 27.01
C LEU A 79 9.08 -4.33 25.96
N THR A 80 7.94 -4.05 25.35
CA THR A 80 7.46 -4.76 24.14
C THR A 80 7.56 -3.84 22.94
N LEU A 81 6.68 -2.87 22.84
CA LEU A 81 6.67 -1.81 21.83
C LEU A 81 6.02 -0.57 22.44
N GLU A 82 6.73 0.54 22.42
CA GLU A 82 6.22 1.84 22.84
C GLU A 82 6.36 2.84 21.69
N ARG A 83 5.43 3.78 21.61
CA ARG A 83 5.38 4.76 20.52
C ARG A 83 4.94 6.14 21.03
N THR A 84 5.62 7.17 20.59
CA THR A 84 5.27 8.57 20.87
C THR A 84 5.23 9.38 19.58
N ILE A 85 4.25 10.27 19.41
CA ILE A 85 4.25 11.29 18.36
C ILE A 85 5.05 12.47 18.90
N THR A 86 6.26 12.71 18.38
CA THR A 86 7.15 13.77 18.82
C THR A 86 6.95 15.07 18.05
N VAL A 87 6.42 14.97 16.83
CA VAL A 87 5.95 16.09 16.02
C VAL A 87 4.57 15.73 15.48
N GLU A 88 3.57 16.53 15.82
CA GLU A 88 2.23 16.39 15.23
C GLU A 88 2.23 16.92 13.81
N GLY A 89 1.76 16.13 12.86
CA GLY A 89 1.54 16.57 11.49
C GLY A 89 0.27 17.42 11.37
N THR A 90 0.19 18.20 10.30
CA THR A 90 -0.97 19.07 10.01
C THR A 90 -1.77 18.60 8.79
N GLY A 91 -1.34 17.52 8.14
CA GLY A 91 -2.04 16.91 7.00
C GLY A 91 -3.16 15.98 7.43
N ASP A 92 -3.68 15.21 6.47
CA ASP A 92 -4.78 14.28 6.68
C ASP A 92 -4.39 13.15 7.66
N ALA A 93 -5.37 12.68 8.42
CA ALA A 93 -5.19 11.51 9.28
C ALA A 93 -5.07 10.24 8.43
N LEU A 94 -4.16 9.37 8.81
CA LEU A 94 -3.99 8.08 8.16
C LEU A 94 -5.19 7.16 8.44
N VAL A 95 -5.63 6.43 7.42
CA VAL A 95 -6.71 5.44 7.53
C VAL A 95 -6.26 4.08 7.01
N ALA A 96 -6.95 3.02 7.43
CA ALA A 96 -6.67 1.67 6.94
C ALA A 96 -6.88 1.58 5.43
N GLY A 97 -5.91 1.01 4.73
CA GLY A 97 -5.86 0.93 3.27
C GLY A 97 -4.96 1.96 2.61
N ASP A 98 -4.54 3.00 3.33
CA ASP A 98 -3.61 4.00 2.81
C ASP A 98 -2.26 3.37 2.45
N PHE A 99 -1.66 3.86 1.37
CA PHE A 99 -0.28 3.62 0.98
C PHE A 99 0.58 4.76 1.49
N VAL A 100 1.21 4.57 2.65
CA VAL A 100 1.95 5.62 3.36
C VAL A 100 3.36 5.74 2.82
N ASN A 101 3.73 6.95 2.39
CA ASN A 101 5.12 7.32 2.14
C ASN A 101 5.74 7.75 3.46
N TYR A 102 6.89 7.20 3.79
CA TYR A 102 7.57 7.49 5.03
C TYR A 102 9.10 7.48 4.85
N ALA A 103 9.79 8.12 5.77
CA ALA A 103 11.23 7.95 5.95
C ALA A 103 11.48 7.33 7.33
N ILE A 104 12.55 6.55 7.44
CA ILE A 104 12.88 5.83 8.67
C ILE A 104 14.36 5.96 9.00
N THR A 105 14.63 6.18 10.27
CA THR A 105 15.97 6.05 10.87
C THR A 105 15.91 4.99 11.95
N VAL A 106 16.79 4.01 11.87
CA VAL A 106 16.88 2.89 12.80
C VAL A 106 18.13 3.07 13.67
N VAL A 107 17.96 3.04 14.99
CA VAL A 107 19.02 3.28 15.97
C VAL A 107 19.08 2.13 16.97
N SER A 108 20.28 1.73 17.36
CA SER A 108 20.47 0.77 18.45
C SER A 108 20.09 1.41 19.78
N GLY A 109 19.09 0.85 20.48
CA GLY A 109 18.70 1.27 21.83
C GLY A 109 19.75 0.96 22.89
N THR A 110 20.76 0.13 22.55
CA THR A 110 21.86 -0.25 23.43
C THR A 110 23.06 0.70 23.31
N THR A 111 23.42 1.08 22.07
CA THR A 111 24.63 1.88 21.82
C THR A 111 24.33 3.32 21.38
N GLY A 112 23.15 3.61 20.86
CA GLY A 112 22.80 4.90 20.26
C GLY A 112 23.30 5.07 18.82
N GLU A 113 23.92 4.03 18.23
CA GLU A 113 24.42 4.09 16.86
C GLU A 113 23.29 3.97 15.86
N VAL A 114 23.35 4.76 14.78
CA VAL A 114 22.44 4.63 13.63
C VAL A 114 22.80 3.34 12.89
N LEU A 115 21.81 2.46 12.78
CA LEU A 115 21.95 1.16 12.12
C LEU A 115 21.56 1.23 10.65
N ASP A 116 20.52 2.02 10.34
CA ASP A 116 20.00 2.16 8.99
C ASP A 116 19.20 3.47 8.82
N GLN A 117 19.12 3.96 7.58
CA GLN A 117 18.30 5.12 7.19
C GLN A 117 17.79 4.92 5.77
N ALA A 118 16.50 5.18 5.53
CA ALA A 118 15.90 5.10 4.22
C ALA A 118 14.68 6.03 4.08
N GLY A 119 14.27 6.31 2.85
CA GLY A 119 13.09 7.11 2.52
C GLY A 119 13.31 8.62 2.53
N TYR A 120 14.53 9.08 2.79
CA TYR A 120 14.88 10.52 2.73
C TYR A 120 15.20 10.99 1.31
N GLU A 121 15.48 10.06 0.41
CA GLU A 121 15.68 10.33 -1.01
C GLU A 121 14.53 9.72 -1.83
N ALA A 122 14.15 10.38 -2.91
CA ALA A 122 13.06 9.90 -3.75
C ALA A 122 13.41 8.53 -4.37
N GLY A 123 12.53 7.55 -4.18
CA GLY A 123 12.69 6.19 -4.68
C GLY A 123 13.38 5.20 -3.73
N ASP A 124 13.85 5.66 -2.56
CA ASP A 124 14.51 4.79 -1.57
C ASP A 124 13.56 3.73 -1.00
N LEU A 125 12.32 4.12 -0.71
CA LEU A 125 11.30 3.23 -0.17
C LEU A 125 10.04 3.27 -1.04
N LEU A 126 9.39 2.12 -1.14
CA LEU A 126 8.03 2.04 -1.65
C LEU A 126 7.04 2.42 -0.54
N PRO A 127 5.89 3.00 -0.91
CA PRO A 127 4.83 3.24 0.06
C PRO A 127 4.33 1.92 0.64
N GLU A 128 4.03 1.90 1.93
CA GLU A 128 3.52 0.73 2.63
C GLU A 128 2.02 0.83 2.84
N GLN A 129 1.28 -0.22 2.47
CA GLN A 129 -0.15 -0.28 2.77
C GLN A 129 -0.37 -0.63 4.23
N ILE A 130 -1.07 0.25 4.95
CA ILE A 130 -1.32 0.10 6.38
C ILE A 130 -2.71 -0.45 6.68
N SER A 131 -2.78 -1.27 7.72
CA SER A 131 -4.01 -1.79 8.32
C SER A 131 -3.82 -1.93 9.84
N PRO A 132 -4.87 -2.22 10.62
CA PRO A 132 -4.69 -2.51 12.06
C PRO A 132 -3.66 -3.63 12.33
N GLU A 133 -3.58 -4.63 11.45
CA GLU A 133 -2.66 -5.77 11.57
C GLU A 133 -1.28 -5.49 10.99
N ASN A 134 -1.21 -4.58 9.99
CA ASN A 134 0.04 -4.20 9.32
C ASN A 134 0.30 -2.71 9.49
N GLY A 135 1.34 -2.35 10.20
CA GLY A 135 1.71 -0.96 10.44
C GLY A 135 0.84 -0.20 11.45
N GLY A 136 -0.33 -0.73 11.85
CA GLY A 136 -1.25 -0.04 12.77
C GLY A 136 -0.60 0.34 14.11
N GLN A 137 0.27 -0.51 14.66
CA GLN A 137 1.00 -0.21 15.90
C GLN A 137 1.97 0.97 15.73
N LEU A 138 2.53 1.14 14.53
CA LEU A 138 3.49 2.21 14.24
C LEU A 138 2.79 3.50 13.82
N PHE A 139 1.84 3.42 12.88
CA PHE A 139 1.23 4.58 12.22
C PHE A 139 -0.11 5.01 12.81
N GLY A 140 -0.75 4.19 13.66
CA GLY A 140 -2.08 4.49 14.21
C GLY A 140 -2.17 5.89 14.83
N CYS A 141 -3.27 6.61 14.60
CA CYS A 141 -3.49 8.00 15.03
C CYS A 141 -2.49 9.04 14.46
N ALA A 142 -1.61 8.69 13.54
CA ALA A 142 -0.72 9.67 12.94
C ALA A 142 -1.42 10.43 11.82
N THR A 143 -0.94 11.63 11.56
CA THR A 143 -1.32 12.47 10.42
C THR A 143 -0.12 12.67 9.51
N VAL A 144 -0.35 13.01 8.24
CA VAL A 144 0.74 13.38 7.33
C VAL A 144 1.51 14.58 7.89
N GLY A 145 2.84 14.48 7.88
CA GLY A 145 3.75 15.46 8.49
C GLY A 145 4.12 15.15 9.94
N SER A 146 3.63 14.02 10.51
CA SER A 146 4.04 13.60 11.86
C SER A 146 5.43 12.98 11.86
N ARG A 147 6.13 13.11 13.02
CA ARG A 147 7.30 12.33 13.38
C ARG A 147 6.98 11.45 14.57
N LEU A 148 7.33 10.19 14.46
CA LEU A 148 7.06 9.15 15.45
C LEU A 148 8.39 8.64 15.99
N THR A 149 8.46 8.42 17.30
CA THR A 149 9.55 7.69 17.96
C THR A 149 8.99 6.40 18.53
N ILE A 150 9.62 5.28 18.18
CA ILE A 150 9.21 3.95 18.59
C ILE A 150 10.40 3.25 19.24
N ALA A 151 10.18 2.67 20.41
CA ALA A 151 11.16 1.79 21.06
C ALA A 151 10.57 0.37 21.14
N GLY A 152 11.31 -0.60 20.65
CA GLY A 152 10.85 -1.99 20.61
C GLY A 152 11.93 -2.97 21.04
N ALA A 153 11.52 -4.01 21.78
CA ALA A 153 12.37 -5.15 22.06
C ALA A 153 12.43 -6.08 20.84
N THR A 154 13.59 -6.63 20.59
CA THR A 154 13.83 -7.60 19.52
C THR A 154 14.28 -8.94 20.10
N SER A 155 14.25 -9.98 19.30
CA SER A 155 14.81 -11.29 19.65
C SER A 155 16.30 -11.41 19.34
N ASP A 156 16.92 -10.37 18.77
CA ASP A 156 18.33 -10.35 18.45
C ASP A 156 19.17 -10.03 19.72
N GLU A 157 19.97 -10.97 20.18
CA GLU A 157 20.83 -10.80 21.37
C GLU A 157 21.90 -9.70 21.20
N THR A 158 22.25 -9.35 19.96
CA THR A 158 23.25 -8.31 19.66
C THR A 158 22.62 -6.92 19.61
N THR A 159 21.34 -6.84 19.28
CA THR A 159 20.56 -5.59 19.20
C THR A 159 19.20 -5.81 19.87
N PRO A 160 19.17 -6.02 21.20
CA PRO A 160 17.96 -6.42 21.91
C PRO A 160 16.87 -5.33 21.92
N ILE A 161 17.28 -4.06 21.69
CA ILE A 161 16.37 -2.92 21.62
C ILE A 161 16.69 -2.13 20.36
N VAL A 162 15.65 -1.85 19.57
CA VAL A 162 15.71 -1.00 18.39
C VAL A 162 14.81 0.20 18.58
N VAL A 163 15.32 1.34 18.19
CA VAL A 163 14.58 2.59 18.11
C VAL A 163 14.33 2.91 16.63
N TYR A 164 13.08 3.20 16.30
CA TYR A 164 12.71 3.73 14.99
C TYR A 164 12.29 5.19 15.14
N VAL A 165 12.81 6.04 14.30
CA VAL A 165 12.27 7.39 14.04
C VAL A 165 11.63 7.34 12.67
N ILE A 166 10.32 7.58 12.61
CA ILE A 166 9.55 7.51 11.38
C ILE A 166 8.95 8.88 11.09
N ASP A 167 9.20 9.41 9.91
CA ASP A 167 8.56 10.60 9.38
C ASP A 167 7.46 10.18 8.40
N VAL A 168 6.23 10.60 8.65
CA VAL A 168 5.08 10.37 7.76
C VAL A 168 5.08 11.46 6.69
N LEU A 169 5.46 11.12 5.46
CA LEU A 169 5.68 12.09 4.39
C LEU A 169 4.42 12.36 3.55
N GLY A 170 3.53 11.37 3.44
CA GLY A 170 2.32 11.49 2.64
C GLY A 170 1.58 10.18 2.44
N VAL A 171 0.51 10.24 1.66
CA VAL A 171 -0.24 9.07 1.19
C VAL A 171 -0.17 9.04 -0.33
N THR A 172 0.24 7.91 -0.89
CA THR A 172 0.26 7.70 -2.34
C THR A 172 -1.15 7.32 -2.81
N PRO A 173 -1.72 8.02 -3.80
CA PRO A 173 -2.98 7.62 -4.40
C PRO A 173 -2.89 6.22 -5.02
N THR A 174 -3.96 5.44 -4.95
CA THR A 174 -4.04 4.11 -5.59
C THR A 174 -4.25 4.19 -7.09
N ALA A 175 -4.73 5.33 -7.60
CA ALA A 175 -4.88 5.60 -9.03
C ALA A 175 -3.77 6.52 -9.54
N ALA A 176 -3.42 6.39 -10.81
CA ALA A 176 -2.45 7.28 -11.45
C ALA A 176 -2.96 8.74 -11.44
N TRP A 177 -2.16 9.64 -10.87
CA TRP A 177 -2.48 11.07 -10.67
C TRP A 177 -1.86 12.00 -11.73
N GLY A 178 -1.06 11.43 -12.65
CA GLY A 178 -0.35 12.22 -13.66
C GLY A 178 -1.25 12.94 -14.65
N GLU A 179 -0.67 13.90 -15.37
CA GLU A 179 -1.35 14.69 -16.38
C GLU A 179 -1.76 13.85 -17.60
N PRO A 180 -3.00 13.95 -18.09
CA PRO A 180 -3.47 13.22 -19.26
C PRO A 180 -2.62 13.51 -20.49
N GLN A 181 -2.35 12.47 -21.29
CA GLN A 181 -1.63 12.55 -22.55
C GLN A 181 -2.57 12.30 -23.73
N ALA A 182 -2.17 12.77 -24.91
CA ALA A 182 -2.95 12.52 -26.13
C ALA A 182 -3.01 11.02 -26.44
N PRO A 183 -4.15 10.51 -26.90
CA PRO A 183 -4.28 9.13 -27.37
C PRO A 183 -3.27 8.82 -28.49
N VAL A 184 -2.83 7.57 -28.57
CA VAL A 184 -1.96 7.08 -29.65
C VAL A 184 -2.80 6.27 -30.61
N ASP A 185 -2.75 6.59 -31.89
CA ASP A 185 -3.50 5.91 -32.95
C ASP A 185 -3.11 4.42 -33.00
N GLY A 186 -4.13 3.56 -33.18
CA GLY A 186 -3.91 2.11 -33.25
C GLY A 186 -3.87 1.39 -31.89
N MET A 187 -3.73 2.13 -30.79
CA MET A 187 -3.77 1.55 -29.44
C MET A 187 -5.21 1.32 -28.97
N PRO A 188 -5.46 0.31 -28.09
CA PRO A 188 -6.74 0.13 -27.42
C PRO A 188 -7.20 1.39 -26.68
N THR A 189 -8.51 1.56 -26.54
CA THR A 189 -9.07 2.66 -25.76
C THR A 189 -9.17 2.26 -24.29
N VAL A 190 -8.77 3.17 -23.40
CA VAL A 190 -8.87 3.00 -21.95
C VAL A 190 -9.78 4.08 -21.38
N THR A 191 -10.79 3.65 -20.61
CA THR A 191 -11.65 4.53 -19.80
C THR A 191 -11.45 4.21 -18.33
N LEU A 192 -11.58 5.22 -17.46
CA LEU A 192 -11.37 5.07 -16.02
C LEU A 192 -12.70 5.23 -15.28
N ALA A 193 -12.94 4.40 -14.29
CA ALA A 193 -13.96 4.62 -13.27
C ALA A 193 -13.49 5.72 -12.28
N ASP A 194 -14.39 6.14 -11.37
CA ASP A 194 -14.13 7.22 -10.40
C ASP A 194 -12.96 6.87 -9.44
N ASP A 195 -12.78 5.60 -9.15
CA ASP A 195 -11.68 5.07 -8.32
C ASP A 195 -10.36 4.88 -9.11
N GLY A 196 -10.38 5.19 -10.41
CA GLY A 196 -9.23 5.02 -11.30
C GLY A 196 -9.12 3.65 -11.96
N THR A 197 -10.03 2.71 -11.66
CA THR A 197 -10.05 1.37 -12.27
C THR A 197 -10.17 1.48 -13.80
N PRO A 198 -9.21 0.90 -14.58
CA PRO A 198 -9.24 0.99 -16.02
C PRO A 198 -10.18 -0.05 -16.64
N SER A 199 -10.90 0.36 -17.70
CA SER A 199 -11.60 -0.54 -18.62
C SER A 199 -10.94 -0.44 -19.99
N ILE A 200 -10.51 -1.59 -20.53
CA ILE A 200 -9.79 -1.68 -21.80
C ILE A 200 -10.76 -2.12 -22.89
N THR A 201 -10.85 -1.35 -23.98
CA THR A 201 -11.64 -1.71 -25.17
C THR A 201 -10.71 -1.94 -26.34
N ILE A 202 -10.71 -3.17 -26.86
CA ILE A 202 -9.88 -3.62 -27.98
C ILE A 202 -10.76 -3.82 -29.21
N ASP A 203 -10.36 -3.25 -30.35
CA ASP A 203 -10.94 -3.64 -31.66
C ASP A 203 -10.33 -5.01 -32.05
N THR A 204 -11.01 -6.07 -31.71
CA THR A 204 -10.56 -7.45 -32.01
C THR A 204 -10.57 -7.79 -33.50
N SER A 205 -11.14 -6.94 -34.36
CA SER A 205 -11.10 -7.08 -35.81
C SER A 205 -9.85 -6.46 -36.44
N ALA A 206 -9.18 -5.59 -35.70
CA ALA A 206 -7.93 -4.97 -36.15
C ALA A 206 -6.77 -5.97 -36.06
N THR A 207 -5.81 -5.82 -36.99
CA THR A 207 -4.57 -6.60 -36.93
C THR A 207 -3.72 -6.12 -35.75
N PRO A 208 -3.30 -7.03 -34.84
CA PRO A 208 -2.43 -6.62 -33.74
C PRO A 208 -1.09 -6.11 -34.23
N PRO A 209 -0.43 -5.23 -33.47
CA PRO A 209 0.94 -4.78 -33.78
C PRO A 209 1.91 -5.96 -33.91
N THR A 210 2.91 -5.82 -34.76
CA THR A 210 3.98 -6.83 -34.93
C THR A 210 5.14 -6.67 -33.95
N GLU A 211 5.20 -5.53 -33.29
CA GLU A 211 6.18 -5.20 -32.25
C GLU A 211 5.42 -4.72 -31.00
N THR A 212 6.05 -4.83 -29.83
CA THR A 212 5.48 -4.31 -28.59
C THR A 212 5.41 -2.79 -28.65
N GLU A 213 4.21 -2.25 -28.47
CA GLU A 213 3.94 -0.80 -28.50
C GLU A 213 3.56 -0.31 -27.10
N VAL A 214 4.06 0.86 -26.73
CA VAL A 214 3.83 1.51 -25.44
C VAL A 214 3.27 2.91 -25.66
N ALA A 215 2.19 3.24 -24.93
CA ALA A 215 1.63 4.58 -24.86
C ALA A 215 1.56 5.04 -23.40
N THR A 216 1.92 6.29 -23.14
CA THR A 216 1.69 6.93 -21.84
C THR A 216 0.33 7.63 -21.90
N LEU A 217 -0.61 7.19 -21.05
CA LEU A 217 -1.97 7.77 -20.96
C LEU A 217 -2.05 8.94 -19.98
N LYS A 218 -1.27 8.83 -18.90
CA LYS A 218 -1.04 9.92 -17.94
C LYS A 218 0.45 9.96 -17.61
N LYS A 219 1.02 11.15 -17.51
CA LYS A 219 2.41 11.34 -17.12
C LYS A 219 2.48 11.90 -15.72
N GLY A 220 2.99 11.09 -14.79
CA GLY A 220 3.24 11.49 -13.42
C GLY A 220 4.49 12.33 -13.26
N ASP A 221 4.67 12.86 -12.07
CA ASP A 221 5.76 13.74 -11.65
C ASP A 221 6.66 13.12 -10.57
N GLY A 222 6.41 11.85 -10.22
CA GLY A 222 7.21 11.13 -9.24
C GLY A 222 8.58 10.69 -9.76
N TYR A 223 9.27 9.85 -8.98
CA TYR A 223 10.57 9.28 -9.33
C TYR A 223 10.54 8.58 -10.70
N THR A 224 11.59 8.76 -11.48
CA THR A 224 11.72 8.12 -12.81
C THR A 224 12.26 6.69 -12.67
N VAL A 225 11.49 5.73 -13.13
CA VAL A 225 11.80 4.30 -13.04
C VAL A 225 13.00 3.94 -13.92
N ALA A 226 14.02 3.37 -13.30
CA ALA A 226 15.20 2.80 -13.94
C ALA A 226 15.15 1.26 -13.98
N SER A 227 16.01 0.66 -14.79
CA SER A 227 16.14 -0.79 -14.83
C SER A 227 16.75 -1.32 -13.52
N GLY A 228 16.09 -2.27 -12.89
CA GLY A 228 16.48 -2.85 -11.61
C GLY A 228 15.70 -2.29 -10.43
N ASP A 229 15.07 -1.13 -10.56
CA ASP A 229 14.25 -0.56 -9.50
C ASP A 229 13.10 -1.50 -9.13
N THR A 230 12.76 -1.53 -7.86
CA THR A 230 11.53 -2.15 -7.39
C THR A 230 10.38 -1.15 -7.55
N VAL A 231 9.30 -1.58 -8.16
CA VAL A 231 8.11 -0.76 -8.42
C VAL A 231 6.88 -1.36 -7.76
N LEU A 232 5.94 -0.50 -7.37
CA LEU A 232 4.60 -0.87 -6.96
C LEU A 232 3.64 -0.47 -8.08
N ILE A 233 2.96 -1.45 -8.67
CA ILE A 233 2.08 -1.23 -9.82
C ILE A 233 0.70 -1.83 -9.61
N GLN A 234 -0.30 -1.16 -10.17
CA GLN A 234 -1.59 -1.77 -10.47
C GLN A 234 -1.70 -1.97 -11.97
N TYR A 235 -2.24 -3.11 -12.40
CA TYR A 235 -2.40 -3.40 -13.81
C TYR A 235 -3.68 -4.18 -14.08
N ARG A 236 -4.13 -4.09 -15.32
CA ARG A 236 -5.23 -4.88 -15.87
C ARG A 236 -4.84 -5.31 -17.28
N GLY A 237 -5.01 -6.59 -17.59
CA GLY A 237 -4.61 -7.16 -18.86
C GLY A 237 -5.77 -7.83 -19.58
N ALA A 238 -5.84 -7.65 -20.91
CA ALA A 238 -6.83 -8.28 -21.77
C ALA A 238 -6.17 -8.94 -22.99
N ARG A 239 -6.78 -10.01 -23.48
CA ARG A 239 -6.32 -10.70 -24.70
C ARG A 239 -6.78 -9.93 -25.92
N TRP A 240 -5.88 -9.63 -26.83
CA TRP A 240 -6.21 -8.95 -28.08
C TRP A 240 -7.27 -9.69 -28.89
N SER A 241 -7.18 -11.02 -28.97
CA SER A 241 -8.04 -11.85 -29.81
C SER A 241 -9.50 -11.91 -29.34
N THR A 242 -9.77 -11.68 -28.06
CA THR A 242 -11.13 -11.80 -27.49
C THR A 242 -11.62 -10.51 -26.85
N GLY A 243 -10.72 -9.59 -26.49
CA GLY A 243 -11.03 -8.42 -25.67
C GLY A 243 -11.28 -8.73 -24.19
N GLU A 244 -11.19 -9.99 -23.78
CA GLU A 244 -11.49 -10.43 -22.43
C GLU A 244 -10.26 -10.30 -21.53
N LEU A 245 -10.47 -9.99 -20.25
CA LEU A 245 -9.43 -10.05 -19.23
C LEU A 245 -8.92 -11.50 -19.11
N PHE A 246 -7.65 -11.66 -18.80
CA PHE A 246 -7.09 -12.98 -18.53
C PHE A 246 -6.84 -13.19 -17.03
N ASP A 247 -6.94 -14.43 -16.57
CA ASP A 247 -6.73 -14.79 -15.17
C ASP A 247 -5.34 -14.34 -14.68
N GLY A 248 -5.30 -13.69 -13.51
CA GLY A 248 -4.08 -13.10 -12.96
C GLY A 248 -3.62 -11.81 -13.66
N GLY A 249 -4.39 -11.32 -14.63
CA GLY A 249 -4.10 -10.07 -15.35
C GLY A 249 -4.76 -8.83 -14.74
N ASP A 250 -5.17 -8.88 -13.47
CA ASP A 250 -5.89 -7.78 -12.82
C ASP A 250 -5.52 -7.69 -11.34
N THR A 251 -5.07 -6.50 -10.93
CA THR A 251 -4.81 -6.18 -9.52
C THR A 251 -5.86 -5.23 -8.92
N TRP A 252 -6.86 -4.82 -9.71
CA TRP A 252 -7.90 -3.88 -9.30
C TRP A 252 -9.12 -4.58 -8.68
N ASP A 253 -9.51 -5.73 -9.21
CA ASP A 253 -10.72 -6.43 -8.79
C ASP A 253 -10.45 -7.30 -7.56
N GLY A 254 -10.47 -6.68 -6.39
CA GLY A 254 -10.21 -7.33 -5.09
C GLY A 254 -8.75 -7.75 -4.86
N GLY A 255 -7.85 -7.36 -5.77
CA GLY A 255 -6.41 -7.59 -5.65
C GLY A 255 -5.70 -6.46 -4.89
N SER A 256 -4.42 -6.68 -4.65
CA SER A 256 -3.51 -5.67 -4.12
C SER A 256 -2.52 -5.25 -5.21
N PRO A 257 -1.98 -4.03 -5.17
CA PRO A 257 -0.87 -3.64 -6.03
C PRO A 257 0.26 -4.66 -5.97
N TYR A 258 0.91 -4.86 -7.10
CA TYR A 258 2.00 -5.82 -7.23
C TYR A 258 3.35 -5.11 -7.12
N SER A 259 4.22 -5.63 -6.27
CA SER A 259 5.58 -5.11 -6.07
C SER A 259 6.60 -6.10 -6.60
N ALA A 260 7.47 -5.64 -7.50
CA ALA A 260 8.61 -6.42 -7.99
C ALA A 260 9.71 -5.53 -8.59
N ALA A 261 10.92 -6.07 -8.69
CA ALA A 261 11.96 -5.44 -9.49
C ALA A 261 11.56 -5.40 -10.96
N THR A 262 11.84 -4.29 -11.65
CA THR A 262 11.50 -4.13 -13.08
C THR A 262 12.07 -5.24 -13.95
N THR A 263 13.23 -5.79 -13.60
CA THR A 263 13.87 -6.93 -14.29
C THR A 263 13.19 -8.27 -14.08
N GLY A 264 12.26 -8.37 -13.12
CA GLY A 264 11.47 -9.58 -12.85
C GLY A 264 10.23 -9.72 -13.73
N PHE A 265 9.85 -8.67 -14.47
CA PHE A 265 8.71 -8.71 -15.39
C PHE A 265 9.10 -9.27 -16.76
N VAL A 266 8.10 -9.70 -17.54
CA VAL A 266 8.26 -10.03 -18.96
C VAL A 266 8.74 -8.80 -19.75
N ALA A 267 9.40 -9.03 -20.88
CA ALA A 267 10.07 -7.97 -21.64
C ALA A 267 9.14 -6.81 -22.03
N GLY A 268 7.87 -7.10 -22.37
CA GLY A 268 6.87 -6.08 -22.67
C GLY A 268 6.57 -5.14 -21.51
N PHE A 269 6.45 -5.67 -20.28
CA PHE A 269 6.30 -4.84 -19.09
C PHE A 269 7.55 -4.03 -18.78
N GLN A 270 8.75 -4.60 -18.95
CA GLN A 270 10.00 -3.86 -18.77
C GLN A 270 10.05 -2.63 -19.71
N LYS A 271 9.65 -2.81 -20.98
CA LYS A 271 9.55 -1.72 -21.96
C LYS A 271 8.52 -0.66 -21.53
N ALA A 272 7.39 -1.09 -21.00
CA ALA A 272 6.32 -0.20 -20.54
C ALA A 272 6.72 0.64 -19.32
N LEU A 273 7.52 0.08 -18.40
CA LEU A 273 7.94 0.71 -17.15
C LEU A 273 9.17 1.62 -17.34
N ALA A 274 10.06 1.29 -18.29
CA ALA A 274 11.31 2.01 -18.48
C ALA A 274 11.09 3.51 -18.76
N GLY A 275 11.65 4.37 -17.91
CA GLY A 275 11.57 5.83 -18.04
C GLY A 275 10.20 6.43 -17.69
N GLN A 276 9.25 5.64 -17.20
CA GLN A 276 8.00 6.18 -16.62
C GLN A 276 8.29 6.84 -15.27
N THR A 277 7.43 7.77 -14.90
CA THR A 277 7.52 8.44 -13.60
C THR A 277 6.41 7.94 -12.68
N GLY A 278 6.65 7.92 -11.37
CA GLY A 278 5.62 7.59 -10.38
C GLY A 278 4.36 8.43 -10.62
N GLY A 279 3.17 7.82 -10.50
CA GLY A 279 1.90 8.45 -10.84
C GLY A 279 1.51 8.38 -12.33
N SER A 280 2.36 7.80 -13.19
CA SER A 280 2.03 7.59 -14.60
C SER A 280 1.03 6.43 -14.79
N GLN A 281 0.28 6.51 -15.89
CA GLN A 281 -0.51 5.41 -16.44
C GLN A 281 -0.01 5.06 -17.83
N GLY A 282 0.44 3.83 -18.01
CA GLY A 282 0.86 3.28 -19.29
C GLY A 282 -0.17 2.32 -19.88
N LEU A 283 -0.19 2.22 -21.20
CA LEU A 283 -0.85 1.18 -21.95
C LEU A 283 0.22 0.48 -22.82
N VAL A 284 0.24 -0.83 -22.77
CA VAL A 284 1.19 -1.60 -23.58
C VAL A 284 0.46 -2.72 -24.32
N VAL A 285 0.77 -2.87 -25.61
CA VAL A 285 0.38 -4.03 -26.41
C VAL A 285 1.61 -4.92 -26.52
N ILE A 286 1.58 -6.04 -25.81
CA ILE A 286 2.72 -6.96 -25.73
C ILE A 286 2.56 -8.06 -26.77
N THR A 287 3.56 -8.20 -27.64
CA THR A 287 3.61 -9.30 -28.62
C THR A 287 4.07 -10.61 -27.99
N PRO A 288 3.79 -11.78 -28.59
CA PRO A 288 4.24 -13.07 -28.06
C PRO A 288 5.76 -13.20 -27.89
N ALA A 289 6.55 -12.38 -28.56
CA ALA A 289 8.01 -12.37 -28.43
C ALA A 289 8.50 -11.71 -27.12
N ASP A 290 7.67 -10.81 -26.54
CA ASP A 290 7.97 -10.03 -25.34
C ASP A 290 7.10 -10.43 -24.13
N GLY A 291 6.20 -11.45 -24.28
CA GLY A 291 5.28 -11.96 -23.28
C GLY A 291 5.77 -13.16 -22.50
#